data_65d1718f2ba0edb59bef574deb16675c
#
_entry.id   65d1718f2ba0edb59bef574deb16675c
#
_cell.length_a   1.000
_cell.length_b   1.000
_cell.length_c   1.000
_cell.angle_alpha   90.00
_cell.angle_beta   90.00
_cell.angle_gamma   90.00
#
_symmetry.space_group_name_H-M   'P 1'
#
loop_
_entity.id
_entity.type
_entity.pdbx_description
1 polymer ?
#
loop_
_entity_poly.entity_id
_entity_poly.type
_entity_poly.pdbx_seq_one_letter_code
_entity_poly.pdbx_strand_id
1 'polypeptide(L)'
;MKTLVLLAAFAVAPVLHAQTQWKLATGYRAESFHTRNLVQFAQDVERASAGALRIEVHANNALFKLNEIPQAVQEGKAQAGETIMTNLVRDIPIAGADAVPFVVRSYADARRMWDVQRPLIESLMASKGLKALYAVPWPPQGLFSINPVRSSADFKGTRMRTYNPGTVRIAELLGATPVDVPMVEVNQALSAGKLDSMITSALTGVENHVWGQIKQYYGINAWFPKNIVFVNQQAFDALPAPARQAVTKAAAEAETRGWAMSAAAVSYTHLTLPTTPYV
;
A
#
# COMPACT_ATOMS: atom_id res chain seq x y z
N MET A 1 31.08 7.90 -71.92
CA MET A 1 31.41 7.78 -70.50
C MET A 1 30.09 7.81 -69.73
N LYS A 2 29.66 6.67 -69.15
CA LYS A 2 28.46 6.57 -68.38
C LYS A 2 28.87 6.54 -66.89
N THR A 3 28.57 7.60 -66.16
CA THR A 3 28.89 7.74 -64.72
C THR A 3 27.83 6.96 -63.92
N LEU A 4 28.27 5.90 -63.27
CA LEU A 4 27.42 5.09 -62.34
C LEU A 4 27.43 5.76 -60.98
N VAL A 5 26.31 6.29 -60.55
CA VAL A 5 26.07 6.83 -59.14
C VAL A 5 25.65 5.69 -58.25
N LEU A 6 26.54 5.26 -57.34
CA LEU A 6 26.24 4.27 -56.32
C LEU A 6 25.53 4.99 -55.15
N LEU A 7 24.22 4.75 -54.96
CA LEU A 7 23.49 5.17 -53.75
C LEU A 7 23.79 4.17 -52.61
N ALA A 8 24.59 4.57 -51.66
CA ALA A 8 24.76 3.81 -50.40
C ALA A 8 23.54 4.00 -49.50
N ALA A 9 22.69 2.98 -49.39
CA ALA A 9 21.60 2.94 -48.39
C ALA A 9 22.19 2.65 -47.03
N PHE A 10 22.24 3.65 -46.14
CA PHE A 10 22.54 3.45 -44.74
C PHE A 10 21.35 2.74 -44.06
N ALA A 11 21.47 1.44 -43.81
CA ALA A 11 20.56 0.68 -42.99
C ALA A 11 20.77 1.11 -41.52
N VAL A 12 19.87 1.93 -40.98
CA VAL A 12 19.80 2.21 -39.52
C VAL A 12 19.27 0.95 -38.87
N ALA A 13 20.19 0.13 -38.33
CA ALA A 13 19.78 -1.02 -37.51
C ALA A 13 19.04 -0.50 -36.29
N PRO A 14 17.83 -1.04 -35.95
CA PRO A 14 17.17 -0.69 -34.70
C PRO A 14 18.07 -1.13 -33.53
N VAL A 15 18.45 -0.17 -32.68
CA VAL A 15 19.12 -0.48 -31.42
C VAL A 15 18.10 -1.21 -30.56
N LEU A 16 18.18 -2.54 -30.52
CA LEU A 16 17.44 -3.34 -29.54
C LEU A 16 17.96 -2.94 -28.13
N HIS A 17 17.27 -2.05 -27.49
CA HIS A 17 17.50 -1.83 -26.07
C HIS A 17 17.01 -3.09 -25.34
N ALA A 18 17.89 -3.74 -24.58
CA ALA A 18 17.49 -4.86 -23.73
C ALA A 18 16.41 -4.36 -22.78
N GLN A 19 15.29 -5.09 -22.71
CA GLN A 19 14.19 -4.78 -21.80
C GLN A 19 14.69 -4.79 -20.34
N THR A 20 14.54 -3.67 -19.65
CA THR A 20 14.83 -3.59 -18.22
C THR A 20 13.69 -4.29 -17.45
N GLN A 21 14.04 -5.14 -16.49
CA GLN A 21 13.07 -5.83 -15.63
C GLN A 21 13.22 -5.37 -14.20
N TRP A 22 12.11 -5.01 -13.57
CA TRP A 22 12.02 -4.67 -12.16
C TRP A 22 11.12 -5.65 -11.42
N LYS A 23 11.47 -5.94 -10.17
CA LYS A 23 10.62 -6.62 -9.21
C LYS A 23 9.97 -5.57 -8.31
N LEU A 24 8.63 -5.64 -8.17
CA LEU A 24 7.86 -4.84 -7.24
C LEU A 24 7.27 -5.75 -6.17
N ALA A 25 7.70 -5.57 -4.93
CA ALA A 25 7.23 -6.36 -3.80
C ALA A 25 6.03 -5.70 -3.10
N THR A 26 5.01 -6.48 -2.76
CA THR A 26 3.93 -6.09 -1.85
C THR A 26 3.55 -7.24 -0.92
N GLY A 27 3.14 -6.89 0.31
CA GLY A 27 2.69 -7.87 1.30
C GLY A 27 1.22 -8.26 1.17
N TYR A 28 0.46 -7.59 0.31
CA TYR A 28 -0.98 -7.79 0.19
C TYR A 28 -1.33 -8.92 -0.79
N ARG A 29 -2.57 -9.43 -0.67
CA ARG A 29 -3.09 -10.47 -1.56
C ARG A 29 -3.22 -9.96 -2.99
N ALA A 30 -3.17 -10.86 -3.97
CA ALA A 30 -3.31 -10.52 -5.38
C ALA A 30 -4.67 -9.84 -5.69
N GLU A 31 -5.72 -10.24 -4.96
CA GLU A 31 -7.08 -9.73 -5.10
C GLU A 31 -7.30 -8.36 -4.44
N SER A 32 -6.38 -7.93 -3.57
CA SER A 32 -6.47 -6.61 -2.92
C SER A 32 -6.50 -5.49 -3.96
N PHE A 33 -7.31 -4.46 -3.72
CA PHE A 33 -7.38 -3.32 -4.62
C PHE A 33 -6.03 -2.60 -4.77
N HIS A 34 -5.22 -2.58 -3.72
CA HIS A 34 -3.85 -2.08 -3.78
C HIS A 34 -3.03 -2.86 -4.79
N THR A 35 -3.01 -4.20 -4.69
CA THR A 35 -2.25 -5.05 -5.61
C THR A 35 -2.77 -4.94 -7.05
N ARG A 36 -4.09 -4.90 -7.24
CA ARG A 36 -4.68 -4.68 -8.58
C ARG A 36 -4.24 -3.33 -9.17
N ASN A 37 -4.17 -2.28 -8.34
CA ASN A 37 -3.65 -0.99 -8.78
C ASN A 37 -2.17 -1.03 -9.15
N LEU A 38 -1.35 -1.81 -8.41
CA LEU A 38 0.07 -2.04 -8.76
C LEU A 38 0.22 -2.80 -10.08
N VAL A 39 -0.59 -3.82 -10.32
CA VAL A 39 -0.58 -4.57 -11.59
C VAL A 39 -0.93 -3.65 -12.76
N GLN A 40 -1.96 -2.81 -12.61
CA GLN A 40 -2.32 -1.83 -13.62
C GLN A 40 -1.21 -0.79 -13.83
N PHE A 41 -0.59 -0.29 -12.75
CA PHE A 41 0.57 0.59 -12.83
C PHE A 41 1.71 -0.05 -13.63
N ALA A 42 2.05 -1.31 -13.37
CA ALA A 42 3.08 -2.04 -14.10
C ALA A 42 2.77 -2.14 -15.60
N GLN A 43 1.52 -2.45 -15.96
CA GLN A 43 1.04 -2.50 -17.34
C GLN A 43 1.10 -1.12 -18.03
N ASP A 44 0.72 -0.06 -17.30
CA ASP A 44 0.75 1.32 -17.81
C ASP A 44 2.19 1.75 -18.10
N VAL A 45 3.14 1.39 -17.22
CA VAL A 45 4.58 1.64 -17.43
C VAL A 45 5.10 0.88 -18.63
N GLU A 46 4.81 -0.42 -18.75
CA GLU A 46 5.28 -1.25 -19.90
C GLU A 46 4.78 -0.67 -21.22
N ARG A 47 3.51 -0.31 -21.30
CA ARG A 47 2.90 0.30 -22.48
C ARG A 47 3.49 1.68 -22.80
N ALA A 48 3.62 2.55 -21.79
CA ALA A 48 4.12 3.91 -21.99
C ALA A 48 5.61 3.97 -22.29
N SER A 49 6.38 2.95 -21.87
CA SER A 49 7.80 2.79 -22.20
C SER A 49 8.04 2.01 -23.49
N ALA A 50 6.99 1.67 -24.24
CA ALA A 50 7.08 0.80 -25.44
C ALA A 50 7.84 -0.52 -25.15
N GLY A 51 7.64 -1.11 -23.97
CA GLY A 51 8.27 -2.36 -23.54
C GLY A 51 9.71 -2.22 -23.04
N ALA A 52 10.26 -1.00 -22.96
CA ALA A 52 11.62 -0.79 -22.46
C ALA A 52 11.78 -1.12 -20.97
N LEU A 53 10.73 -0.97 -20.18
CA LEU A 53 10.68 -1.34 -18.77
C LEU A 53 9.49 -2.26 -18.51
N ARG A 54 9.73 -3.43 -17.93
CA ARG A 54 8.74 -4.36 -17.42
C ARG A 54 8.85 -4.45 -15.90
N ILE A 55 7.71 -4.36 -15.21
CA ILE A 55 7.63 -4.48 -13.76
C ILE A 55 6.84 -5.75 -13.43
N GLU A 56 7.45 -6.66 -12.70
CA GLU A 56 6.81 -7.88 -12.18
C GLU A 56 6.35 -7.64 -10.74
N VAL A 57 5.04 -7.77 -10.50
CA VAL A 57 4.44 -7.59 -9.17
C VAL A 57 4.43 -8.90 -8.40
N HIS A 58 5.09 -8.92 -7.25
CA HIS A 58 5.16 -10.06 -6.33
C HIS A 58 4.31 -9.79 -5.10
N ALA A 59 3.12 -10.39 -5.06
CA ALA A 59 2.12 -10.26 -4.00
C ALA A 59 2.33 -11.28 -2.85
N ASN A 60 1.48 -11.21 -1.81
CA ASN A 60 1.39 -12.21 -0.73
C ASN A 60 2.68 -12.40 0.08
N ASN A 61 3.49 -11.38 0.30
CA ASN A 61 4.81 -11.50 0.94
C ASN A 61 5.77 -12.47 0.20
N ALA A 62 5.59 -12.70 -1.10
CA ALA A 62 6.34 -13.71 -1.85
C ALA A 62 7.85 -13.44 -1.89
N LEU A 63 8.28 -12.18 -1.85
CA LEU A 63 9.70 -11.81 -1.80
C LEU A 63 10.15 -11.42 -0.39
N PHE A 64 9.36 -10.56 0.29
CA PHE A 64 9.67 -9.99 1.60
C PHE A 64 8.39 -9.75 2.37
N LYS A 65 8.45 -9.78 3.70
CA LYS A 65 7.35 -9.33 4.56
C LYS A 65 7.13 -7.83 4.39
N LEU A 66 5.89 -7.37 4.56
CA LEU A 66 5.48 -5.99 4.30
C LEU A 66 6.37 -4.94 5.01
N ASN A 67 6.81 -5.22 6.23
CA ASN A 67 7.69 -4.35 7.01
C ASN A 67 9.18 -4.43 6.60
N GLU A 68 9.58 -5.43 5.84
CA GLU A 68 10.96 -5.62 5.34
C GLU A 68 11.17 -4.97 3.96
N ILE A 69 10.08 -4.71 3.23
CA ILE A 69 10.12 -4.18 1.85
C ILE A 69 10.92 -2.86 1.75
N PRO A 70 10.77 -1.86 2.65
CA PRO A 70 11.53 -0.62 2.54
C PRO A 70 13.04 -0.85 2.54
N GLN A 71 13.53 -1.66 3.46
CA GLN A 71 14.95 -2.01 3.54
C GLN A 71 15.40 -2.81 2.32
N ALA A 72 14.62 -3.80 1.87
CA ALA A 72 14.97 -4.62 0.71
C ALA A 72 15.09 -3.78 -0.58
N VAL A 73 14.21 -2.79 -0.78
CA VAL A 73 14.29 -1.87 -1.92
C VAL A 73 15.48 -0.91 -1.76
N GLN A 74 15.73 -0.39 -0.58
CA GLN A 74 16.90 0.45 -0.30
C GLN A 74 18.22 -0.28 -0.61
N GLU A 75 18.31 -1.55 -0.27
CA GLU A 75 19.47 -2.42 -0.53
C GLU A 75 19.52 -2.94 -1.99
N GLY A 76 18.56 -2.58 -2.85
CA GLY A 76 18.50 -3.01 -4.25
C GLY A 76 18.11 -4.47 -4.47
N LYS A 77 17.63 -5.19 -3.44
CA LYS A 77 17.14 -6.58 -3.54
C LYS A 77 15.84 -6.69 -4.34
N ALA A 78 15.06 -5.61 -4.38
CA ALA A 78 13.98 -5.36 -5.33
C ALA A 78 14.11 -3.91 -5.83
N GLN A 79 13.64 -3.62 -7.04
CA GLN A 79 13.71 -2.28 -7.61
C GLN A 79 12.57 -1.39 -7.13
N ALA A 80 11.43 -1.99 -6.80
CA ALA A 80 10.23 -1.28 -6.36
C ALA A 80 9.56 -2.01 -5.19
N GLY A 81 8.77 -1.28 -4.42
CA GLY A 81 7.99 -1.85 -3.34
C GLY A 81 6.80 -0.99 -2.94
N GLU A 82 5.86 -1.63 -2.26
CA GLU A 82 4.74 -1.01 -1.58
C GLU A 82 4.79 -1.37 -0.11
N THR A 83 4.54 -0.39 0.76
CA THR A 83 4.33 -0.64 2.19
C THR A 83 3.30 0.32 2.76
N ILE A 84 2.72 0.00 3.92
CA ILE A 84 1.94 0.98 4.68
C ILE A 84 2.89 2.03 5.27
N MET A 85 2.53 3.32 5.18
CA MET A 85 3.41 4.41 5.60
C MET A 85 3.85 4.30 7.07
N THR A 86 3.01 3.72 7.93
CA THR A 86 3.35 3.48 9.34
C THR A 86 4.55 2.55 9.57
N ASN A 87 4.95 1.75 8.57
CA ASN A 87 6.19 0.97 8.65
C ASN A 87 7.46 1.82 8.51
N LEU A 88 7.32 3.06 8.05
CA LEU A 88 8.43 4.01 7.90
C LEU A 88 8.65 4.89 9.13
N VAL A 89 7.78 4.85 10.14
CA VAL A 89 7.75 5.83 11.26
C VAL A 89 9.03 5.88 12.08
N ARG A 90 9.76 4.77 12.18
CA ARG A 90 11.05 4.75 12.90
C ARG A 90 12.06 5.72 12.28
N ASP A 91 12.08 5.79 10.97
CA ASP A 91 13.05 6.55 10.19
C ASP A 91 12.45 7.85 9.62
N ILE A 92 11.14 7.89 9.45
CA ILE A 92 10.36 9.00 8.89
C ILE A 92 9.11 9.21 9.76
N PRO A 93 9.22 9.86 10.94
CA PRO A 93 8.12 9.96 11.90
C PRO A 93 6.83 10.56 11.31
N ILE A 94 6.93 11.53 10.40
CA ILE A 94 5.77 12.16 9.75
C ILE A 94 4.93 11.17 8.92
N ALA A 95 5.49 10.02 8.54
CA ALA A 95 4.76 8.96 7.83
C ALA A 95 3.66 8.31 8.69
N GLY A 96 3.67 8.51 10.00
CA GLY A 96 2.65 8.02 10.91
C GLY A 96 1.48 8.96 11.18
N ALA A 97 1.54 10.21 10.70
CA ALA A 97 0.56 11.23 11.05
C ALA A 97 -0.88 10.88 10.60
N ASP A 98 -1.04 10.16 9.50
CA ASP A 98 -2.35 9.71 8.98
C ASP A 98 -2.98 8.54 9.75
N ALA A 99 -2.21 7.93 10.66
CA ALA A 99 -2.66 6.86 11.55
C ALA A 99 -2.87 7.32 13.00
N VAL A 100 -2.77 8.63 13.26
CA VAL A 100 -3.14 9.19 14.56
C VAL A 100 -4.68 9.20 14.67
N PRO A 101 -5.24 8.57 15.72
CA PRO A 101 -6.69 8.43 15.84
C PRO A 101 -7.43 9.77 15.80
N PHE A 102 -8.48 9.84 14.98
CA PHE A 102 -9.43 10.95 14.86
C PHE A 102 -8.87 12.29 14.35
N VAL A 103 -7.61 12.34 13.90
CA VAL A 103 -7.03 13.52 13.23
C VAL A 103 -7.53 13.61 11.79
N VAL A 104 -7.51 12.51 11.05
CA VAL A 104 -8.08 12.39 9.70
C VAL A 104 -9.44 11.69 9.80
N ARG A 105 -10.51 12.39 9.40
CA ARG A 105 -11.90 11.92 9.57
C ARG A 105 -12.62 11.66 8.25
N SER A 106 -12.03 12.10 7.14
CA SER A 106 -12.62 11.99 5.81
C SER A 106 -11.56 11.81 4.73
N TYR A 107 -11.96 11.38 3.53
CA TYR A 107 -11.07 11.38 2.36
C TYR A 107 -10.57 12.78 2.00
N ALA A 108 -11.37 13.83 2.24
CA ALA A 108 -10.94 15.21 2.03
C ALA A 108 -9.81 15.61 3.00
N ASP A 109 -9.91 15.20 4.28
CA ASP A 109 -8.84 15.42 5.27
C ASP A 109 -7.61 14.60 4.91
N ALA A 110 -7.78 13.34 4.50
CA ALA A 110 -6.70 12.47 4.07
C ALA A 110 -5.94 13.07 2.88
N ARG A 111 -6.65 13.69 1.92
CA ARG A 111 -6.05 14.37 0.77
C ARG A 111 -5.27 15.61 1.21
N ARG A 112 -5.87 16.49 2.01
CA ARG A 112 -5.19 17.68 2.54
C ARG A 112 -3.93 17.31 3.32
N MET A 113 -4.00 16.27 4.16
CA MET A 113 -2.83 15.80 4.88
C MET A 113 -1.75 15.27 3.93
N TRP A 114 -2.13 14.49 2.92
CA TRP A 114 -1.19 13.98 1.93
C TRP A 114 -0.49 15.11 1.15
N ASP A 115 -1.22 16.12 0.74
CA ASP A 115 -0.67 17.26 0.00
C ASP A 115 0.41 18.00 0.83
N VAL A 116 0.25 18.07 2.15
CA VAL A 116 1.22 18.67 3.08
C VAL A 116 2.37 17.70 3.40
N GLN A 117 2.09 16.41 3.61
CA GLN A 117 3.10 15.41 3.97
C GLN A 117 4.02 15.06 2.81
N ARG A 118 3.48 15.02 1.58
CA ARG A 118 4.15 14.48 0.40
C ARG A 118 5.55 15.05 0.18
N PRO A 119 5.79 16.37 0.14
CA PRO A 119 7.12 16.92 -0.09
C PRO A 119 8.14 16.51 0.98
N LEU A 120 7.70 16.41 2.24
CA LEU A 120 8.55 15.97 3.35
C LEU A 120 8.89 14.48 3.24
N ILE A 121 7.90 13.64 2.92
CA ILE A 121 8.09 12.21 2.73
C ILE A 121 9.04 11.95 1.55
N GLU A 122 8.83 12.62 0.41
CA GLU A 122 9.69 12.50 -0.78
C GLU A 122 11.14 12.88 -0.44
N SER A 123 11.36 14.01 0.26
CA SER A 123 12.69 14.45 0.66
C SER A 123 13.39 13.47 1.62
N LEU A 124 12.66 12.99 2.63
CA LEU A 124 13.22 12.06 3.62
C LEU A 124 13.49 10.67 3.03
N MET A 125 12.64 10.19 2.12
CA MET A 125 12.89 8.95 1.39
C MET A 125 14.09 9.08 0.43
N ALA A 126 14.21 10.22 -0.25
CA ALA A 126 15.34 10.49 -1.13
C ALA A 126 16.68 10.46 -0.37
N SER A 127 16.74 10.99 0.86
CA SER A 127 17.94 10.94 1.71
C SER A 127 18.35 9.50 2.07
N LYS A 128 17.44 8.54 1.90
CA LYS A 128 17.66 7.11 2.13
C LYS A 128 17.86 6.31 0.83
N GLY A 129 18.03 6.99 -0.30
CA GLY A 129 18.18 6.33 -1.61
C GLY A 129 16.88 5.70 -2.15
N LEU A 130 15.74 6.17 -1.68
CA LEU A 130 14.42 5.75 -2.13
C LEU A 130 13.69 6.92 -2.82
N LYS A 131 13.05 6.65 -3.94
CA LYS A 131 12.17 7.62 -4.60
C LYS A 131 10.72 7.22 -4.38
N ALA A 132 9.97 8.08 -3.67
CA ALA A 132 8.53 7.94 -3.57
C ALA A 132 7.88 8.18 -4.95
N LEU A 133 6.89 7.37 -5.31
CA LEU A 133 6.14 7.50 -6.55
C LEU A 133 4.73 8.04 -6.29
N TYR A 134 3.95 7.36 -5.45
CA TYR A 134 2.58 7.74 -5.12
C TYR A 134 2.10 7.08 -3.83
N ALA A 135 1.01 7.62 -3.26
CA ALA A 135 0.37 7.00 -2.11
C ALA A 135 -1.14 6.81 -2.33
N VAL A 136 -1.67 5.72 -1.75
CA VAL A 136 -3.08 5.34 -1.85
C VAL A 136 -3.64 5.08 -0.45
N PRO A 137 -4.75 5.73 -0.05
CA PRO A 137 -5.35 5.49 1.25
C PRO A 137 -6.06 4.15 1.30
N TRP A 138 -6.08 3.55 2.48
CA TRP A 138 -7.04 2.53 2.84
C TRP A 138 -8.40 3.19 3.17
N PRO A 139 -9.51 2.46 3.04
CA PRO A 139 -10.77 2.89 3.62
C PRO A 139 -10.65 3.18 5.12
N PRO A 140 -11.59 3.98 5.69
CA PRO A 140 -11.54 4.32 7.11
C PRO A 140 -11.48 3.08 7.99
N GLN A 141 -10.69 3.18 9.07
CA GLN A 141 -10.48 2.08 9.99
C GLN A 141 -11.62 2.02 11.01
N GLY A 142 -12.29 0.87 11.06
CA GLY A 142 -13.35 0.54 12.02
C GLY A 142 -12.88 -0.49 13.03
N LEU A 143 -13.67 -0.66 14.09
CA LEU A 143 -13.41 -1.65 15.11
C LEU A 143 -14.21 -2.92 14.83
N PHE A 144 -13.53 -4.05 14.82
CA PHE A 144 -14.09 -5.40 14.75
C PHE A 144 -13.91 -6.08 16.11
N SER A 145 -14.95 -6.77 16.59
CA SER A 145 -14.89 -7.52 17.84
C SER A 145 -15.73 -8.80 17.78
N ILE A 146 -15.28 -9.83 18.49
CA ILE A 146 -16.08 -11.06 18.70
C ILE A 146 -17.22 -10.74 19.65
N ASN A 147 -16.94 -10.02 20.72
CA ASN A 147 -17.92 -9.65 21.75
C ASN A 147 -18.39 -8.19 21.57
N PRO A 148 -19.59 -7.83 22.07
CA PRO A 148 -20.03 -6.45 22.09
C PRO A 148 -19.06 -5.56 22.89
N VAL A 149 -18.77 -4.37 22.35
CA VAL A 149 -17.94 -3.35 23.00
C VAL A 149 -18.82 -2.12 23.28
N ARG A 150 -18.95 -1.75 24.54
CA ARG A 150 -19.74 -0.61 25.02
C ARG A 150 -18.86 0.48 25.63
N SER A 151 -17.67 0.10 26.07
CA SER A 151 -16.70 1.01 26.69
C SER A 151 -15.26 0.50 26.48
N SER A 152 -14.28 1.34 26.79
CA SER A 152 -12.87 0.94 26.80
C SER A 152 -12.56 -0.18 27.81
N ALA A 153 -13.37 -0.34 28.86
CA ALA A 153 -13.19 -1.39 29.86
C ALA A 153 -13.39 -2.80 29.26
N ASP A 154 -14.18 -2.93 28.20
CA ASP A 154 -14.48 -4.21 27.56
C ASP A 154 -13.28 -4.82 26.80
N PHE A 155 -12.21 -4.03 26.59
CA PHE A 155 -10.96 -4.53 26.01
C PHE A 155 -10.01 -5.14 27.03
N LYS A 156 -10.23 -4.90 28.32
CA LYS A 156 -9.31 -5.35 29.38
C LYS A 156 -9.19 -6.87 29.37
N GLY A 157 -7.94 -7.36 29.22
CA GLY A 157 -7.62 -8.78 29.18
C GLY A 157 -7.97 -9.49 27.86
N THR A 158 -8.46 -8.77 26.83
CA THR A 158 -8.68 -9.31 25.50
C THR A 158 -7.39 -9.27 24.67
N ARG A 159 -7.38 -9.90 23.50
CA ARG A 159 -6.27 -9.92 22.54
C ARG A 159 -6.67 -9.09 21.34
N MET A 160 -5.94 -8.00 21.11
CA MET A 160 -6.18 -7.10 19.98
C MET A 160 -5.12 -7.29 18.93
N ARG A 161 -5.55 -7.47 17.67
CA ARG A 161 -4.63 -7.48 16.52
C ARG A 161 -3.89 -6.17 16.41
N THR A 162 -2.59 -6.26 16.23
CA THR A 162 -1.71 -5.13 15.92
C THR A 162 -0.93 -5.40 14.64
N TYR A 163 -0.40 -4.35 14.00
CA TYR A 163 0.39 -4.45 12.76
C TYR A 163 1.38 -3.29 12.61
N ASN A 164 1.46 -2.40 13.60
CA ASN A 164 2.41 -1.30 13.68
C ASN A 164 2.50 -0.77 15.13
N PRO A 165 3.50 0.07 15.48
CA PRO A 165 3.67 0.60 16.83
C PRO A 165 2.46 1.38 17.35
N GLY A 166 1.72 2.10 16.48
CA GLY A 166 0.52 2.84 16.86
C GLY A 166 -0.59 1.93 17.35
N THR A 167 -0.86 0.84 16.63
CA THR A 167 -1.89 -0.15 17.03
C THR A 167 -1.47 -0.93 18.27
N VAL A 168 -0.18 -1.19 18.48
CA VAL A 168 0.34 -1.74 19.75
C VAL A 168 0.02 -0.80 20.89
N ARG A 169 0.33 0.48 20.75
CA ARG A 169 0.06 1.48 21.79
C ARG A 169 -1.43 1.63 22.11
N ILE A 170 -2.29 1.55 21.10
CA ILE A 170 -3.74 1.59 21.29
C ILE A 170 -4.20 0.37 22.09
N ALA A 171 -3.74 -0.84 21.74
CA ALA A 171 -4.08 -2.05 22.48
C ALA A 171 -3.68 -1.95 23.96
N GLU A 172 -2.45 -1.50 24.24
CA GLU A 172 -1.96 -1.29 25.61
C GLU A 172 -2.81 -0.28 26.40
N LEU A 173 -3.13 0.88 25.80
CA LEU A 173 -3.95 1.91 26.42
C LEU A 173 -5.37 1.44 26.75
N LEU A 174 -5.89 0.50 25.96
CA LEU A 174 -7.20 -0.13 26.20
C LEU A 174 -7.11 -1.30 27.19
N GLY A 175 -5.92 -1.69 27.66
CA GLY A 175 -5.71 -2.84 28.52
C GLY A 175 -5.85 -4.20 27.84
N ALA A 176 -5.80 -4.20 26.49
CA ALA A 176 -5.74 -5.41 25.67
C ALA A 176 -4.30 -5.89 25.51
N THR A 177 -4.11 -7.17 25.28
CA THR A 177 -2.83 -7.75 24.88
C THR A 177 -2.62 -7.55 23.37
N PRO A 178 -1.57 -6.82 22.93
CA PRO A 178 -1.27 -6.68 21.51
C PRO A 178 -0.81 -8.02 20.92
N VAL A 179 -1.35 -8.38 19.76
CA VAL A 179 -0.94 -9.58 19.00
C VAL A 179 -0.63 -9.15 17.57
N ASP A 180 0.65 -9.24 17.19
CA ASP A 180 1.09 -8.89 15.84
C ASP A 180 0.66 -9.98 14.85
N VAL A 181 -0.20 -9.61 13.90
CA VAL A 181 -0.72 -10.52 12.87
C VAL A 181 -0.74 -9.81 11.53
N PRO A 182 0.04 -10.31 10.53
CA PRO A 182 -0.02 -9.82 9.15
C PRO A 182 -1.44 -9.90 8.58
N MET A 183 -1.79 -8.97 7.69
CA MET A 183 -3.13 -8.91 7.11
C MET A 183 -3.56 -10.24 6.46
N VAL A 184 -2.64 -10.92 5.77
CA VAL A 184 -2.93 -12.19 5.07
C VAL A 184 -3.22 -13.36 6.00
N GLU A 185 -2.88 -13.24 7.29
CA GLU A 185 -3.04 -14.28 8.32
C GLU A 185 -4.25 -14.05 9.26
N VAL A 186 -4.97 -12.94 9.09
CA VAL A 186 -6.07 -12.53 10.01
C VAL A 186 -7.14 -13.59 10.15
N ASN A 187 -7.60 -14.19 9.04
CA ASN A 187 -8.63 -15.24 9.10
C ASN A 187 -8.15 -16.45 9.91
N GLN A 188 -6.92 -16.91 9.68
CA GLN A 188 -6.34 -18.05 10.40
C GLN A 188 -6.18 -17.73 11.90
N ALA A 189 -5.74 -16.52 12.24
CA ALA A 189 -5.57 -16.11 13.64
C ALA A 189 -6.90 -16.03 14.39
N LEU A 190 -7.96 -15.50 13.74
CA LEU A 190 -9.32 -15.49 14.28
C LEU A 190 -9.86 -16.91 14.48
N SER A 191 -9.74 -17.77 13.47
CA SER A 191 -10.20 -19.17 13.52
C SER A 191 -9.48 -19.98 14.60
N ALA A 192 -8.19 -19.68 14.83
CA ALA A 192 -7.41 -20.29 15.91
C ALA A 192 -7.67 -19.67 17.30
N GLY A 193 -8.60 -18.73 17.41
CA GLY A 193 -8.91 -18.06 18.67
C GLY A 193 -7.76 -17.22 19.23
N LYS A 194 -6.87 -16.71 18.38
CA LYS A 194 -5.71 -15.89 18.81
C LYS A 194 -6.05 -14.41 18.95
N LEU A 195 -7.20 -13.97 18.43
CA LEU A 195 -7.64 -12.58 18.42
C LEU A 195 -9.08 -12.48 18.91
N ASP A 196 -9.37 -11.40 19.63
CA ASP A 196 -10.71 -11.06 20.10
C ASP A 196 -11.24 -9.80 19.42
N SER A 197 -10.34 -8.91 19.00
CA SER A 197 -10.67 -7.65 18.34
C SER A 197 -9.56 -7.17 17.40
N MET A 198 -9.91 -6.24 16.52
CA MET A 198 -8.95 -5.55 15.63
C MET A 198 -9.51 -4.20 15.18
N ILE A 199 -8.64 -3.22 14.95
CA ILE A 199 -8.98 -1.99 14.24
C ILE A 199 -8.38 -2.08 12.85
N THR A 200 -9.23 -2.09 11.83
CA THR A 200 -8.83 -2.22 10.43
C THR A 200 -9.96 -1.73 9.52
N SER A 201 -9.74 -1.64 8.20
CA SER A 201 -10.80 -1.25 7.27
C SER A 201 -11.88 -2.34 7.16
N ALA A 202 -13.12 -1.94 6.88
CA ALA A 202 -14.20 -2.88 6.59
C ALA A 202 -13.84 -3.78 5.39
N LEU A 203 -13.11 -3.24 4.41
CA LEU A 203 -12.61 -4.00 3.27
C LEU A 203 -11.66 -5.14 3.70
N THR A 204 -10.76 -4.90 4.66
CA THR A 204 -9.91 -5.96 5.22
C THR A 204 -10.75 -7.09 5.82
N GLY A 205 -11.86 -6.74 6.49
CA GLY A 205 -12.81 -7.72 7.00
C GLY A 205 -13.43 -8.58 5.89
N VAL A 206 -13.82 -7.96 4.77
CA VAL A 206 -14.37 -8.64 3.60
C VAL A 206 -13.32 -9.54 2.96
N GLU A 207 -12.13 -9.02 2.66
CA GLU A 207 -11.04 -9.77 2.01
C GLU A 207 -10.54 -10.96 2.84
N ASN A 208 -10.69 -10.90 4.16
CA ASN A 208 -10.31 -11.98 5.08
C ASN A 208 -11.48 -12.84 5.56
N HIS A 209 -12.70 -12.62 5.04
CA HIS A 209 -13.88 -13.42 5.39
C HIS A 209 -14.10 -13.58 6.90
N VAL A 210 -13.99 -12.48 7.67
CA VAL A 210 -13.94 -12.52 9.15
C VAL A 210 -15.28 -12.76 9.83
N TRP A 211 -16.40 -12.74 9.10
CA TRP A 211 -17.77 -12.85 9.61
C TRP A 211 -18.10 -14.19 10.27
N GLY A 212 -17.30 -15.22 10.06
CA GLY A 212 -17.44 -16.48 10.80
C GLY A 212 -17.22 -16.30 12.30
N GLN A 213 -16.24 -15.49 12.68
CA GLN A 213 -15.80 -15.28 14.07
C GLN A 213 -16.22 -13.91 14.59
N ILE A 214 -16.02 -12.84 13.83
CA ILE A 214 -16.40 -11.47 14.20
C ILE A 214 -17.91 -11.31 14.17
N LYS A 215 -18.48 -10.78 15.26
CA LYS A 215 -19.92 -10.55 15.44
C LYS A 215 -20.30 -9.08 15.51
N GLN A 216 -19.34 -8.21 15.73
CA GLN A 216 -19.55 -6.77 15.91
C GLN A 216 -18.63 -5.99 14.98
N TYR A 217 -19.18 -4.96 14.34
CA TYR A 217 -18.43 -3.97 13.61
C TYR A 217 -18.91 -2.56 13.97
N TYR A 218 -17.98 -1.70 14.33
CA TYR A 218 -18.23 -0.31 14.67
C TYR A 218 -17.51 0.61 13.70
N GLY A 219 -18.25 1.41 12.95
CA GLY A 219 -17.74 2.36 11.96
C GLY A 219 -17.18 3.63 12.60
N ILE A 220 -16.15 3.49 13.42
CA ILE A 220 -15.59 4.62 14.20
C ILE A 220 -14.72 5.58 13.38
N ASN A 221 -14.37 5.23 12.13
CA ASN A 221 -13.51 6.03 11.25
C ASN A 221 -12.26 6.54 11.94
N ALA A 222 -11.57 5.64 12.66
CA ALA A 222 -10.48 5.99 13.55
C ALA A 222 -9.34 6.74 12.85
N TRP A 223 -8.97 6.34 11.63
CA TRP A 223 -7.97 6.98 10.76
C TRP A 223 -8.07 6.44 9.32
N PHE A 224 -7.34 7.08 8.38
CA PHE A 224 -7.24 6.72 6.96
C PHE A 224 -5.77 6.51 6.59
N PRO A 225 -5.17 5.36 6.91
CA PRO A 225 -3.76 5.15 6.65
C PRO A 225 -3.51 5.01 5.16
N LYS A 226 -2.29 5.34 4.72
CA LYS A 226 -1.91 5.21 3.31
C LYS A 226 -0.83 4.16 3.12
N ASN A 227 -0.92 3.45 1.99
CA ASN A 227 0.23 2.78 1.41
C ASN A 227 1.01 3.76 0.56
N ILE A 228 2.32 3.57 0.50
CA ILE A 228 3.21 4.30 -0.38
C ILE A 228 3.93 3.32 -1.30
N VAL A 229 4.00 3.67 -2.59
CA VAL A 229 4.77 2.96 -3.60
C VAL A 229 6.04 3.75 -3.89
N PHE A 230 7.16 3.07 -3.90
CA PHE A 230 8.48 3.67 -4.04
C PHE A 230 9.43 2.74 -4.80
N VAL A 231 10.53 3.33 -5.27
CA VAL A 231 11.57 2.62 -6.00
C VAL A 231 12.95 2.94 -5.44
N ASN A 232 13.90 2.05 -5.68
CA ASN A 232 15.32 2.32 -5.44
C ASN A 232 15.75 3.50 -6.34
N GLN A 233 16.35 4.54 -5.76
CA GLN A 233 16.71 5.76 -6.48
C GLN A 233 17.71 5.46 -7.61
N GLN A 234 18.73 4.64 -7.38
CA GLN A 234 19.73 4.29 -8.38
C GLN A 234 19.11 3.51 -9.55
N ALA A 235 18.20 2.57 -9.25
CA ALA A 235 17.50 1.83 -10.29
C ALA A 235 16.62 2.76 -11.15
N PHE A 236 15.98 3.75 -10.54
CA PHE A 236 15.20 4.75 -11.26
C PHE A 236 16.09 5.65 -12.14
N ASP A 237 17.22 6.14 -11.61
CA ASP A 237 18.12 7.04 -12.31
C ASP A 237 18.85 6.34 -13.48
N ALA A 238 19.05 5.03 -13.37
CA ALA A 238 19.63 4.21 -14.44
C ALA A 238 18.70 4.01 -15.64
N LEU A 239 17.40 4.30 -15.51
CA LEU A 239 16.46 4.19 -16.63
C LEU A 239 16.73 5.26 -17.69
N PRO A 240 16.52 4.97 -18.98
CA PRO A 240 16.45 5.99 -20.03
C PRO A 240 15.37 7.05 -19.73
N ALA A 241 15.58 8.29 -20.16
CA ALA A 241 14.64 9.38 -19.89
C ALA A 241 13.18 9.08 -20.27
N PRO A 242 12.87 8.44 -21.44
CA PRO A 242 11.50 8.06 -21.77
C PRO A 242 10.89 7.08 -20.77
N ALA A 243 11.65 6.10 -20.28
CA ALA A 243 11.18 5.14 -19.29
C ALA A 243 10.93 5.80 -17.91
N ARG A 244 11.79 6.74 -17.47
CA ARG A 244 11.55 7.55 -16.27
C ARG A 244 10.26 8.37 -16.38
N GLN A 245 10.01 8.97 -17.54
CA GLN A 245 8.76 9.71 -17.79
C GLN A 245 7.55 8.79 -17.75
N ALA A 246 7.65 7.59 -18.36
CA ALA A 246 6.59 6.57 -18.31
C ALA A 246 6.25 6.17 -16.87
N VAL A 247 7.26 5.89 -16.03
CA VAL A 247 7.05 5.59 -14.59
C VAL A 247 6.37 6.75 -13.87
N THR A 248 6.83 7.98 -14.06
CA THR A 248 6.28 9.16 -13.38
C THR A 248 4.84 9.42 -13.78
N LYS A 249 4.51 9.32 -15.07
CA LYS A 249 3.16 9.49 -15.60
C LYS A 249 2.22 8.41 -15.07
N ALA A 250 2.62 7.14 -15.19
CA ALA A 250 1.83 6.01 -14.71
C ALA A 250 1.62 6.06 -13.19
N ALA A 251 2.59 6.57 -12.41
CA ALA A 251 2.46 6.77 -10.97
C ALA A 251 1.35 7.79 -10.63
N ALA A 252 1.27 8.92 -11.32
CA ALA A 252 0.21 9.90 -11.12
C ALA A 252 -1.19 9.35 -11.45
N GLU A 253 -1.29 8.57 -12.53
CA GLU A 253 -2.53 7.88 -12.92
C GLU A 253 -2.91 6.80 -11.89
N ALA A 254 -1.94 6.04 -11.40
CA ALA A 254 -2.14 5.02 -10.37
C ALA A 254 -2.56 5.63 -9.03
N GLU A 255 -2.03 6.80 -8.65
CA GLU A 255 -2.48 7.53 -7.46
C GLU A 255 -3.96 7.90 -7.58
N THR A 256 -4.33 8.56 -8.67
CA THR A 256 -5.72 8.98 -8.92
C THR A 256 -6.68 7.78 -8.88
N ARG A 257 -6.34 6.72 -9.60
CA ARG A 257 -7.11 5.48 -9.64
C ARG A 257 -7.22 4.82 -8.28
N GLY A 258 -6.12 4.71 -7.54
CA GLY A 258 -6.07 4.08 -6.22
C GLY A 258 -6.95 4.81 -5.20
N TRP A 259 -6.96 6.14 -5.20
CA TRP A 259 -7.86 6.93 -4.36
C TRP A 259 -9.33 6.68 -4.70
N ALA A 260 -9.68 6.60 -5.98
CA ALA A 260 -11.03 6.27 -6.40
C ALA A 260 -11.44 4.84 -6.01
N MET A 261 -10.53 3.86 -6.15
CA MET A 261 -10.76 2.47 -5.73
C MET A 261 -10.99 2.37 -4.22
N SER A 262 -10.21 3.09 -3.42
CA SER A 262 -10.38 3.13 -1.97
C SER A 262 -11.74 3.70 -1.57
N ALA A 263 -12.14 4.81 -2.17
CA ALA A 263 -13.45 5.43 -1.89
C ALA A 263 -14.61 4.52 -2.31
N ALA A 264 -14.52 3.87 -3.47
CA ALA A 264 -15.54 2.93 -3.95
C ALA A 264 -15.67 1.70 -3.03
N ALA A 265 -14.57 1.22 -2.45
CA ALA A 265 -14.58 0.07 -1.56
C ALA A 265 -15.43 0.27 -0.29
N VAL A 266 -15.62 1.51 0.18
CA VAL A 266 -16.49 1.82 1.33
C VAL A 266 -17.94 1.43 1.03
N SER A 267 -18.41 1.66 -0.19
CA SER A 267 -19.81 1.36 -0.58
C SER A 267 -20.12 -0.14 -0.55
N TYR A 268 -19.15 -0.99 -0.93
CA TYR A 268 -19.32 -2.45 -0.91
C TYR A 268 -19.38 -3.00 0.52
N THR A 269 -18.68 -2.40 1.47
CA THR A 269 -18.58 -2.90 2.83
C THR A 269 -19.84 -2.65 3.64
N HIS A 270 -20.61 -1.60 3.35
CA HIS A 270 -21.91 -1.36 3.98
C HIS A 270 -22.98 -2.39 3.60
N LEU A 271 -22.82 -3.08 2.45
CA LEU A 271 -23.76 -4.08 1.97
C LEU A 271 -23.48 -5.50 2.47
N THR A 272 -22.29 -5.76 3.00
CA THR A 272 -21.81 -7.12 3.29
C THR A 272 -21.53 -7.42 4.76
N LEU A 273 -21.44 -6.39 5.62
CA LEU A 273 -21.23 -6.56 7.07
C LEU A 273 -22.53 -6.29 7.82
N PRO A 274 -22.90 -7.14 8.81
CA PRO A 274 -23.99 -6.80 9.71
C PRO A 274 -23.59 -5.55 10.52
N THR A 275 -24.19 -4.42 10.15
CA THR A 275 -24.01 -3.16 10.89
C THR A 275 -24.83 -3.20 12.16
N THR A 276 -24.19 -3.06 13.31
CA THR A 276 -24.91 -2.68 14.54
C THR A 276 -25.32 -1.22 14.40
N PRO A 277 -26.60 -0.85 14.63
CA PRO A 277 -27.01 0.55 14.59
C PRO A 277 -26.14 1.39 15.55
N TYR A 278 -25.82 2.61 15.15
CA TYR A 278 -25.18 3.59 16.02
C TYR A 278 -26.05 3.75 17.30
N VAL A 279 -25.44 3.52 18.46
CA VAL A 279 -25.99 3.92 19.74
C VAL A 279 -25.39 5.26 20.15
#